data_26f7eab3773770df87bf262c13d0e572
#
_entry.id   26f7eab3773770df87bf262c13d0e572
#
_cell.length_a   1.000
_cell.length_b   1.000
_cell.length_c   1.000
_cell.angle_alpha   90.00
_cell.angle_beta   90.00
_cell.angle_gamma   90.00
#
_symmetry.space_group_name_H-M   'P 1'
#
loop_
_entity.id
_entity.type
_entity.pdbx_description
1 polymer ?
#
loop_
_entity_poly.entity_id
_entity_poly.type
_entity_poly.pdbx_seq_one_letter_code
_entity_poly.pdbx_strand_id
1 'polypeptide(L)'
;MNSLDDGKTGKLGFGGAGIGNLYRAIPDGEALATVLAAWDAGIRYFDTAPHYGLGLSEQRLGAVLRDKPRNEFVISTKVGRLLEPDPGGGQDPEGFDVPATTKRVWDFSETGIRRSIESSLERLGLDHVDIAYLHDPDVHDLGAGISQGLPALEKLRSEGVVRAIGVGINSAEAALECVEAADLDLVMLAGRYTLLERPSVPLLERCVERSTGVVSVGAYNSGLLARPDVPEDAHYNYDQAPPDVLERARALAALCRDFGVELPTAALQFPLRHPAVVNVTAGATSPEQVVTNAARMEAPVPDELWNALEERMA
;
A
#
# COMPACT_ATOMS: atom_id res chain seq x y z
N MET A 1 1.24 14.28 -16.27
CA MET A 1 1.27 12.87 -16.68
C MET A 1 1.79 12.12 -15.46
N ASN A 2 0.93 11.32 -14.80
CA ASN A 2 1.31 10.68 -13.54
C ASN A 2 2.49 9.72 -13.76
N SER A 3 3.40 9.66 -12.80
CA SER A 3 4.61 8.83 -12.85
C SER A 3 4.35 7.31 -12.99
N LEU A 4 3.10 6.86 -12.74
CA LEU A 4 2.64 5.50 -12.96
C LEU A 4 1.85 5.32 -14.28
N ASP A 5 1.62 6.38 -15.04
CA ASP A 5 0.81 6.35 -16.27
C ASP A 5 1.67 6.05 -17.51
N ASP A 6 2.69 5.23 -17.35
CA ASP A 6 3.53 4.75 -18.46
C ASP A 6 2.93 3.51 -19.18
N GLY A 7 1.70 3.14 -18.83
CA GLY A 7 0.98 1.99 -19.38
C GLY A 7 1.51 0.62 -18.91
N LYS A 8 2.51 0.59 -18.01
CA LYS A 8 3.17 -0.65 -17.58
C LYS A 8 2.62 -1.21 -16.27
N THR A 9 2.19 -0.35 -15.35
CA THR A 9 1.90 -0.74 -13.97
C THR A 9 0.52 -1.37 -13.78
N GLY A 10 -0.41 -1.18 -14.73
CA GLY A 10 -1.77 -1.70 -14.59
C GLY A 10 -2.54 -1.08 -13.40
N LYS A 11 -3.75 -1.59 -13.16
CA LYS A 11 -4.63 -1.11 -12.09
C LYS A 11 -4.38 -1.79 -10.74
N LEU A 12 -3.77 -2.98 -10.74
CA LEU A 12 -3.47 -3.78 -9.55
C LEU A 12 -1.97 -3.79 -9.25
N GLY A 13 -1.62 -3.46 -8.00
CA GLY A 13 -0.28 -3.58 -7.45
C GLY A 13 -0.17 -4.68 -6.39
N PHE A 14 1.05 -5.11 -6.11
CA PHE A 14 1.37 -6.07 -5.05
C PHE A 14 1.93 -5.33 -3.84
N GLY A 15 1.27 -5.47 -2.68
CA GLY A 15 1.71 -4.92 -1.39
C GLY A 15 2.52 -5.93 -0.58
N GLY A 16 3.75 -5.57 -0.23
CA GLY A 16 4.72 -6.46 0.40
C GLY A 16 4.59 -6.66 1.91
N ALA A 17 3.66 -6.02 2.61
CA ALA A 17 3.55 -6.15 4.07
C ALA A 17 3.31 -7.60 4.51
N GLY A 18 2.45 -8.34 3.80
CA GLY A 18 2.15 -9.74 4.10
C GLY A 18 3.38 -10.66 3.99
N ILE A 19 4.20 -10.46 2.97
CA ILE A 19 5.45 -11.23 2.83
C ILE A 19 6.57 -10.76 3.78
N GLY A 20 6.36 -9.71 4.55
CA GLY A 20 7.16 -9.31 5.70
C GLY A 20 6.74 -9.98 7.01
N ASN A 21 5.87 -11.00 6.95
CA ASN A 21 5.32 -11.70 8.12
C ASN A 21 4.35 -10.84 8.96
N LEU A 22 3.58 -9.94 8.34
CA LEU A 22 2.53 -9.20 9.04
C LEU A 22 1.52 -10.18 9.66
N TYR A 23 1.31 -10.10 10.97
CA TYR A 23 0.47 -10.92 11.85
C TYR A 23 0.90 -12.38 12.02
N ARG A 24 1.58 -12.99 11.07
CA ARG A 24 2.05 -14.38 11.15
C ARG A 24 3.28 -14.63 10.29
N ALA A 25 4.15 -15.50 10.73
CA ALA A 25 5.24 -15.98 9.91
C ALA A 25 4.73 -16.83 8.74
N ILE A 26 5.31 -16.63 7.57
CA ILE A 26 5.16 -17.51 6.41
C ILE A 26 6.54 -18.02 5.98
N PRO A 27 6.64 -19.26 5.47
CA PRO A 27 7.92 -19.77 4.96
C PRO A 27 8.46 -18.95 3.80
N ASP A 28 9.77 -18.82 3.67
CA ASP A 28 10.41 -18.11 2.56
C ASP A 28 9.96 -18.64 1.20
N GLY A 29 9.87 -19.97 1.04
CA GLY A 29 9.41 -20.57 -0.21
C GLY A 29 7.98 -20.13 -0.60
N GLU A 30 7.07 -19.98 0.37
CA GLU A 30 5.71 -19.46 0.12
C GLU A 30 5.73 -17.98 -0.24
N ALA A 31 6.54 -17.18 0.46
CA ALA A 31 6.69 -15.76 0.15
C ALA A 31 7.24 -15.52 -1.26
N LEU A 32 8.31 -16.25 -1.64
CA LEU A 32 8.90 -16.15 -2.97
C LEU A 32 7.92 -16.62 -4.05
N ALA A 33 7.21 -17.73 -3.83
CA ALA A 33 6.15 -18.21 -4.74
C ALA A 33 5.02 -17.18 -4.90
N THR A 34 4.67 -16.45 -3.83
CA THR A 34 3.66 -15.39 -3.86
C THR A 34 4.10 -14.21 -4.74
N VAL A 35 5.35 -13.76 -4.61
CA VAL A 35 5.91 -12.69 -5.47
C VAL A 35 5.98 -13.15 -6.92
N LEU A 36 6.41 -14.40 -7.15
CA LEU A 36 6.48 -14.96 -8.50
C LEU A 36 5.08 -15.06 -9.13
N ALA A 37 4.06 -15.49 -8.37
CA ALA A 37 2.68 -15.50 -8.83
C ALA A 37 2.17 -14.10 -9.19
N ALA A 38 2.59 -13.06 -8.46
CA ALA A 38 2.26 -11.68 -8.80
C ALA A 38 2.87 -11.27 -10.15
N TRP A 39 4.12 -11.62 -10.39
CA TRP A 39 4.76 -11.41 -11.68
C TRP A 39 4.05 -12.14 -12.81
N ASP A 40 3.75 -13.42 -12.61
CA ASP A 40 3.12 -14.29 -13.62
C ASP A 40 1.66 -13.87 -13.91
N ALA A 41 0.96 -13.30 -12.93
CA ALA A 41 -0.35 -12.69 -13.09
C ALA A 41 -0.32 -11.32 -13.81
N GLY A 42 0.85 -10.85 -14.25
CA GLY A 42 1.00 -9.58 -14.96
C GLY A 42 1.09 -8.34 -14.07
N ILE A 43 1.17 -8.50 -12.75
CA ILE A 43 1.39 -7.36 -11.85
C ILE A 43 2.80 -6.81 -12.07
N ARG A 44 2.90 -5.48 -12.22
CA ARG A 44 4.16 -4.78 -12.52
C ARG A 44 4.41 -3.59 -11.59
N TYR A 45 3.56 -3.35 -10.61
CA TYR A 45 3.80 -2.44 -9.50
C TYR A 45 3.95 -3.21 -8.20
N PHE A 46 5.08 -3.03 -7.52
CA PHE A 46 5.43 -3.70 -6.26
C PHE A 46 5.74 -2.66 -5.20
N ASP A 47 5.13 -2.77 -4.03
CA ASP A 47 5.37 -1.88 -2.90
C ASP A 47 5.93 -2.63 -1.70
N THR A 48 6.90 -2.01 -1.04
CA THR A 48 7.50 -2.53 0.19
C THR A 48 7.89 -1.39 1.15
N ALA A 49 8.54 -1.72 2.25
CA ALA A 49 9.13 -0.76 3.20
C ALA A 49 10.19 -1.44 4.09
N PRO A 50 11.17 -0.69 4.61
CA PRO A 50 12.05 -1.15 5.69
C PRO A 50 11.28 -1.63 6.92
N HIS A 51 10.19 -0.94 7.24
CA HIS A 51 9.27 -1.28 8.32
C HIS A 51 8.71 -2.70 8.23
N TYR A 52 8.47 -3.23 7.03
CA TYR A 52 7.77 -4.49 6.83
C TYR A 52 8.66 -5.69 7.17
N GLY A 53 8.44 -6.22 8.38
CA GLY A 53 9.22 -7.32 8.92
C GLY A 53 10.70 -6.97 9.12
N LEU A 54 11.01 -5.71 9.50
CA LEU A 54 12.38 -5.26 9.72
C LEU A 54 13.29 -5.53 8.51
N GLY A 55 12.77 -5.22 7.29
CA GLY A 55 13.46 -5.40 6.02
C GLY A 55 13.25 -6.75 5.35
N LEU A 56 12.57 -7.71 5.99
CA LEU A 56 12.32 -9.04 5.42
C LEU A 56 11.53 -8.96 4.11
N SER A 57 10.51 -8.08 4.03
CA SER A 57 9.74 -7.88 2.80
C SER A 57 10.62 -7.44 1.63
N GLU A 58 11.54 -6.50 1.85
CA GLU A 58 12.46 -6.02 0.81
C GLU A 58 13.40 -7.16 0.35
N GLN A 59 13.94 -7.95 1.28
CA GLN A 59 14.78 -9.10 0.95
C GLN A 59 14.04 -10.14 0.10
N ARG A 60 12.78 -10.47 0.45
CA ARG A 60 11.95 -11.44 -0.28
C ARG A 60 11.51 -10.94 -1.65
N LEU A 61 11.12 -9.66 -1.76
CA LEU A 61 10.85 -9.04 -3.06
C LEU A 61 12.09 -9.03 -3.94
N GLY A 62 13.21 -8.57 -3.39
CA GLY A 62 14.48 -8.52 -4.09
C GLY A 62 14.95 -9.89 -4.58
N ALA A 63 14.75 -10.95 -3.80
CA ALA A 63 15.10 -12.31 -4.19
C ALA A 63 14.44 -12.79 -5.49
N VAL A 64 13.26 -12.26 -5.83
CA VAL A 64 12.56 -12.57 -7.08
C VAL A 64 12.79 -11.49 -8.14
N LEU A 65 12.69 -10.21 -7.77
CA LEU A 65 12.67 -9.12 -8.76
C LEU A 65 14.05 -8.81 -9.36
N ARG A 66 15.16 -9.11 -8.67
CA ARG A 66 16.51 -8.92 -9.23
C ARG A 66 16.77 -9.73 -10.50
N ASP A 67 16.07 -10.85 -10.69
CA ASP A 67 16.22 -11.71 -11.86
C ASP A 67 15.21 -11.36 -12.98
N LYS A 68 14.39 -10.31 -12.79
CA LYS A 68 13.42 -9.82 -13.78
C LYS A 68 13.98 -8.62 -14.55
N PRO A 69 13.56 -8.41 -15.82
CA PRO A 69 13.99 -7.21 -16.56
C PRO A 69 13.59 -5.94 -15.81
N ARG A 70 14.56 -5.13 -15.38
CA ARG A 70 14.35 -3.98 -14.50
C ARG A 70 13.38 -2.93 -15.09
N ASN A 71 13.36 -2.81 -16.39
CA ASN A 71 12.50 -1.87 -17.13
C ASN A 71 11.05 -2.35 -17.31
N GLU A 72 10.72 -3.56 -16.84
CA GLU A 72 9.36 -4.12 -16.96
C GLU A 72 8.52 -3.93 -15.69
N PHE A 73 9.09 -3.44 -14.60
CA PHE A 73 8.35 -3.22 -13.36
C PHE A 73 8.70 -1.89 -12.70
N VAL A 74 7.79 -1.44 -11.84
CA VAL A 74 7.95 -0.30 -10.94
C VAL A 74 8.00 -0.85 -9.51
N ILE A 75 8.98 -0.38 -8.75
CA ILE A 75 9.10 -0.70 -7.32
C ILE A 75 9.10 0.57 -6.48
N SER A 76 8.28 0.57 -5.44
CA SER A 76 8.29 1.59 -4.40
C SER A 76 8.79 1.04 -3.08
N THR A 77 9.50 1.86 -2.34
CA THR A 77 9.80 1.64 -0.92
C THR A 77 9.50 2.90 -0.12
N LYS A 78 9.65 2.81 1.20
CA LYS A 78 9.35 3.92 2.08
C LYS A 78 10.57 4.34 2.88
N VAL A 79 10.62 5.60 3.28
CA VAL A 79 11.75 6.22 3.97
C VAL A 79 11.29 6.95 5.25
N GLY A 80 12.24 7.33 6.10
CA GLY A 80 11.97 8.05 7.34
C GLY A 80 11.92 7.15 8.58
N ARG A 81 11.89 5.81 8.39
CA ARG A 81 12.06 4.81 9.45
C ARG A 81 13.29 3.97 9.14
N LEU A 82 14.44 4.36 9.66
CA LEU A 82 15.70 3.61 9.54
C LEU A 82 15.64 2.32 10.35
N LEU A 83 16.38 1.31 9.91
CA LEU A 83 16.62 0.10 10.68
C LEU A 83 18.02 0.16 11.29
N GLU A 84 18.10 0.17 12.62
CA GLU A 84 19.36 0.17 13.35
C GLU A 84 19.48 -1.11 14.20
N PRO A 85 20.69 -1.63 14.42
CA PRO A 85 20.88 -2.84 15.24
C PRO A 85 20.22 -2.69 16.62
N ASP A 86 19.50 -3.73 17.06
CA ASP A 86 18.96 -3.83 18.40
C ASP A 86 19.51 -5.06 19.13
N PRO A 87 20.54 -4.90 19.96
CA PRO A 87 21.11 -6.03 20.72
C PRO A 87 20.17 -6.57 21.81
N GLY A 88 19.05 -5.85 22.11
CA GLY A 88 18.06 -6.30 23.09
C GLY A 88 17.28 -7.53 22.66
N GLY A 89 17.14 -7.76 21.37
CA GLY A 89 16.44 -8.91 20.80
C GLY A 89 14.95 -8.95 21.19
N GLY A 90 14.33 -10.13 20.99
CA GLY A 90 12.91 -10.37 21.24
C GLY A 90 12.12 -10.51 19.95
N GLN A 91 10.80 -10.32 20.02
CA GLN A 91 9.90 -10.25 18.88
C GLN A 91 9.61 -8.80 18.51
N ASP A 92 9.33 -8.56 17.23
CA ASP A 92 8.93 -7.23 16.78
C ASP A 92 7.62 -6.77 17.44
N PRO A 93 7.60 -5.60 18.09
CA PRO A 93 6.42 -5.11 18.80
C PRO A 93 5.37 -4.47 17.86
N GLU A 94 5.66 -4.29 16.58
CA GLU A 94 4.81 -3.56 15.62
C GLU A 94 4.02 -4.49 14.69
N GLY A 95 3.74 -5.73 15.14
CA GLY A 95 2.81 -6.65 14.48
C GLY A 95 3.40 -7.55 13.40
N PHE A 96 4.72 -7.53 13.20
CA PHE A 96 5.40 -8.46 12.30
C PHE A 96 5.99 -9.63 13.10
N ASP A 97 5.71 -10.86 12.67
CA ASP A 97 6.23 -12.08 13.33
C ASP A 97 7.67 -12.35 12.87
N VAL A 98 8.58 -11.54 13.38
CA VAL A 98 10.03 -11.60 13.11
C VAL A 98 10.84 -11.33 14.38
N PRO A 99 12.06 -11.90 14.51
CA PRO A 99 12.98 -11.52 15.57
C PRO A 99 13.39 -10.05 15.45
N ALA A 100 13.31 -9.30 16.57
CA ALA A 100 13.73 -7.91 16.66
C ALA A 100 15.27 -7.80 16.77
N THR A 101 15.99 -8.13 15.70
CA THR A 101 17.46 -7.93 15.61
C THR A 101 17.84 -6.50 15.25
N THR A 102 16.88 -5.75 14.76
CA THR A 102 16.95 -4.30 14.46
C THR A 102 15.72 -3.62 15.03
N LYS A 103 15.80 -2.31 15.24
CA LYS A 103 14.69 -1.44 15.63
C LYS A 103 14.51 -0.32 14.64
N ARG A 104 13.31 0.23 14.56
CA ARG A 104 12.98 1.39 13.76
C ARG A 104 13.43 2.67 14.47
N VAL A 105 14.11 3.55 13.74
CA VAL A 105 14.53 4.86 14.21
C VAL A 105 14.02 5.90 13.22
N TRP A 106 13.25 6.87 13.74
CA TRP A 106 12.74 7.96 12.93
C TRP A 106 13.85 8.94 12.59
N ASP A 107 14.03 9.24 11.30
CA ASP A 107 14.96 10.24 10.83
C ASP A 107 14.47 10.82 9.49
N PHE A 108 13.91 12.03 9.56
CA PHE A 108 13.44 12.78 8.40
C PHE A 108 14.47 13.73 7.82
N SER A 109 15.68 13.77 8.39
CA SER A 109 16.78 14.58 7.82
C SER A 109 17.15 14.08 6.41
N GLU A 110 17.75 14.94 5.60
CA GLU A 110 18.25 14.57 4.27
C GLU A 110 19.18 13.36 4.34
N THR A 111 20.06 13.31 5.34
CA THR A 111 20.97 12.18 5.55
C THR A 111 20.24 10.91 5.91
N GLY A 112 19.22 10.99 6.78
CA GLY A 112 18.39 9.85 7.18
C GLY A 112 17.60 9.29 6.00
N ILE A 113 16.95 10.15 5.22
CA ILE A 113 16.20 9.75 4.02
C ILE A 113 17.12 9.06 2.99
N ARG A 114 18.31 9.61 2.75
CA ARG A 114 19.30 9.01 1.82
C ARG A 114 19.80 7.65 2.31
N ARG A 115 20.19 7.54 3.57
CA ARG A 115 20.57 6.27 4.20
C ARG A 115 19.45 5.22 4.12
N SER A 116 18.20 5.65 4.26
CA SER A 116 17.04 4.74 4.14
C SER A 116 16.97 4.12 2.74
N ILE A 117 17.10 4.93 1.68
CA ILE A 117 17.12 4.44 0.29
C ILE A 117 18.31 3.50 0.06
N GLU A 118 19.52 3.89 0.45
CA GLU A 118 20.73 3.09 0.27
C GLU A 118 20.59 1.71 0.94
N SER A 119 20.12 1.68 2.18
CA SER A 119 19.89 0.42 2.91
C SER A 119 18.76 -0.43 2.29
N SER A 120 17.71 0.21 1.73
CA SER A 120 16.66 -0.50 0.99
C SER A 120 17.19 -1.14 -0.28
N LEU A 121 18.03 -0.45 -1.04
CA LEU A 121 18.67 -0.99 -2.25
C LEU A 121 19.55 -2.20 -1.93
N GLU A 122 20.31 -2.15 -0.82
CA GLU A 122 21.10 -3.31 -0.35
C GLU A 122 20.21 -4.53 -0.06
N ARG A 123 19.08 -4.34 0.65
CA ARG A 123 18.15 -5.43 0.98
C ARG A 123 17.42 -5.97 -0.24
N LEU A 124 17.02 -5.10 -1.16
CA LEU A 124 16.39 -5.47 -2.42
C LEU A 124 17.36 -6.11 -3.41
N GLY A 125 18.65 -5.78 -3.32
CA GLY A 125 19.65 -6.19 -4.32
C GLY A 125 19.39 -5.57 -5.69
N LEU A 126 18.86 -4.35 -5.72
CA LEU A 126 18.57 -3.56 -6.92
C LEU A 126 19.45 -2.31 -6.94
N ASP A 127 19.67 -1.77 -8.14
CA ASP A 127 20.47 -0.55 -8.35
C ASP A 127 19.67 0.75 -8.15
N HIS A 128 18.33 0.68 -8.27
CA HIS A 128 17.44 1.80 -8.01
C HIS A 128 16.02 1.34 -7.63
N VAL A 129 15.28 2.21 -6.94
CA VAL A 129 13.82 2.16 -6.78
C VAL A 129 13.19 3.30 -7.58
N ASP A 130 11.96 3.08 -8.05
CA ASP A 130 11.27 4.07 -8.88
C ASP A 130 10.63 5.17 -8.04
N ILE A 131 10.04 4.78 -6.90
CA ILE A 131 9.22 5.66 -6.06
C ILE A 131 9.66 5.54 -4.61
N ALA A 132 9.82 6.69 -3.95
CA ALA A 132 10.04 6.78 -2.51
C ALA A 132 8.88 7.50 -1.82
N TYR A 133 8.28 6.85 -0.82
CA TYR A 133 7.25 7.47 0.03
C TYR A 133 7.82 7.83 1.40
N LEU A 134 7.52 9.03 1.91
CA LEU A 134 7.70 9.32 3.32
C LEU A 134 6.68 8.50 4.13
N HIS A 135 7.15 7.70 5.10
CA HIS A 135 6.33 6.67 5.75
C HIS A 135 5.68 7.18 7.03
N ASP A 136 4.35 7.30 7.05
CA ASP A 136 3.52 7.69 8.21
C ASP A 136 4.14 8.83 9.04
N PRO A 137 4.44 10.00 8.44
CA PRO A 137 5.07 11.09 9.19
C PRO A 137 4.20 11.58 10.35
N ASP A 138 2.87 11.46 10.23
CA ASP A 138 1.88 11.80 11.24
C ASP A 138 1.96 10.96 12.52
N VAL A 139 2.48 9.74 12.42
CA VAL A 139 2.65 8.84 13.57
C VAL A 139 3.78 9.31 14.49
N HIS A 140 4.76 10.04 13.95
CA HIS A 140 5.92 10.54 14.71
C HIS A 140 5.89 12.06 14.89
N ASP A 141 6.10 12.79 13.80
CA ASP A 141 6.14 14.25 13.77
C ASP A 141 5.82 14.74 12.36
N LEU A 142 4.55 15.07 12.10
CA LEU A 142 4.09 15.56 10.80
C LEU A 142 4.82 16.87 10.40
N GLY A 143 5.06 17.76 11.35
CA GLY A 143 5.77 19.02 11.11
C GLY A 143 7.20 18.80 10.64
N ALA A 144 7.94 17.88 11.26
CA ALA A 144 9.26 17.47 10.80
C ALA A 144 9.19 16.72 9.46
N GLY A 145 8.20 15.86 9.27
CA GLY A 145 7.94 15.21 7.98
C GLY A 145 7.80 16.23 6.85
N ILE A 146 6.95 17.25 7.03
CA ILE A 146 6.72 18.31 6.05
C ILE A 146 7.94 19.20 5.86
N SER A 147 8.58 19.66 6.96
CA SER A 147 9.66 20.65 6.88
C SER A 147 11.03 20.10 6.54
N GLN A 148 11.28 18.80 6.72
CA GLN A 148 12.55 18.13 6.46
C GLN A 148 12.42 16.97 5.48
N GLY A 149 11.47 16.04 5.72
CA GLY A 149 11.32 14.81 4.96
C GLY A 149 10.89 15.04 3.52
N LEU A 150 9.85 15.88 3.29
CA LEU A 150 9.39 16.16 1.92
C LEU A 150 10.44 16.93 1.10
N PRO A 151 11.12 17.99 1.61
CA PRO A 151 12.22 18.62 0.89
C PRO A 151 13.39 17.67 0.58
N ALA A 152 13.69 16.73 1.48
CA ALA A 152 14.72 15.72 1.22
C ALA A 152 14.33 14.78 0.07
N LEU A 153 13.05 14.38 -0.01
CA LEU A 153 12.53 13.60 -1.13
C LEU A 153 12.55 14.40 -2.45
N GLU A 154 12.13 15.67 -2.45
CA GLU A 154 12.20 16.53 -3.64
C GLU A 154 13.65 16.63 -4.16
N LYS A 155 14.62 16.71 -3.26
CA LYS A 155 16.03 16.69 -3.62
C LYS A 155 16.45 15.37 -4.27
N LEU A 156 16.06 14.20 -3.72
CA LEU A 156 16.34 12.90 -4.33
C LEU A 156 15.72 12.78 -5.73
N ARG A 157 14.50 13.28 -5.93
CA ARG A 157 13.87 13.32 -7.26
C ARG A 157 14.64 14.24 -8.22
N SER A 158 15.03 15.42 -7.78
CA SER A 158 15.78 16.38 -8.60
C SER A 158 17.17 15.89 -9.02
N GLU A 159 17.80 15.08 -8.17
CA GLU A 159 19.09 14.41 -8.43
C GLU A 159 18.93 13.14 -9.31
N GLY A 160 17.69 12.70 -9.58
CA GLY A 160 17.41 11.49 -10.35
C GLY A 160 17.66 10.18 -9.59
N VAL A 161 17.77 10.22 -8.25
CA VAL A 161 17.93 9.03 -7.41
C VAL A 161 16.65 8.20 -7.40
N VAL A 162 15.49 8.88 -7.42
CA VAL A 162 14.16 8.29 -7.61
C VAL A 162 13.42 9.02 -8.70
N ARG A 163 12.49 8.32 -9.37
CA ARG A 163 11.67 8.90 -10.45
C ARG A 163 10.51 9.72 -9.91
N ALA A 164 9.93 9.28 -8.81
CA ALA A 164 8.75 9.89 -8.19
C ALA A 164 8.83 9.84 -6.67
N ILE A 165 8.13 10.77 -6.05
CA ILE A 165 8.06 10.91 -4.59
C ILE A 165 6.62 11.02 -4.11
N GLY A 166 6.41 10.67 -2.85
CA GLY A 166 5.10 10.78 -2.24
C GLY A 166 5.09 10.62 -0.74
N VAL A 167 3.91 10.50 -0.18
CA VAL A 167 3.68 10.14 1.23
C VAL A 167 2.85 8.86 1.31
N GLY A 168 3.24 7.93 2.21
CA GLY A 168 2.47 6.72 2.51
C GLY A 168 1.89 6.84 3.92
N ILE A 169 0.55 6.87 4.05
CA ILE A 169 -0.10 7.36 5.26
C ILE A 169 -1.50 6.77 5.46
N ASN A 170 -1.94 6.71 6.73
CA ASN A 170 -3.28 6.25 7.11
C ASN A 170 -4.27 7.40 7.45
N SER A 171 -3.80 8.65 7.54
CA SER A 171 -4.62 9.83 7.81
C SER A 171 -4.85 10.63 6.53
N ALA A 172 -6.12 10.85 6.18
CA ALA A 172 -6.49 11.65 5.01
C ALA A 172 -6.17 13.14 5.25
N GLU A 173 -6.34 13.62 6.47
CA GLU A 173 -6.07 14.99 6.87
C GLU A 173 -4.58 15.30 6.77
N ALA A 174 -3.73 14.45 7.35
CA ALA A 174 -2.28 14.62 7.29
C ALA A 174 -1.75 14.45 5.86
N ALA A 175 -2.33 13.57 5.06
CA ALA A 175 -2.00 13.47 3.63
C ALA A 175 -2.33 14.76 2.88
N LEU A 176 -3.48 15.39 3.18
CA LEU A 176 -3.86 16.67 2.58
C LEU A 176 -2.85 17.78 2.93
N GLU A 177 -2.41 17.85 4.19
CA GLU A 177 -1.37 18.80 4.60
C GLU A 177 -0.05 18.58 3.82
N CYS A 178 0.35 17.33 3.60
CA CYS A 178 1.52 17.01 2.79
C CYS A 178 1.35 17.43 1.32
N VAL A 179 0.18 17.19 0.72
CA VAL A 179 -0.14 17.59 -0.67
C VAL A 179 -0.16 19.10 -0.84
N GLU A 180 -0.58 19.85 0.19
CA GLU A 180 -0.54 21.32 0.18
C GLU A 180 0.90 21.86 0.31
N ALA A 181 1.75 21.17 1.06
CA ALA A 181 3.09 21.63 1.42
C ALA A 181 4.14 21.36 0.34
N ALA A 182 3.98 20.34 -0.52
CA ALA A 182 5.00 19.91 -1.46
C ALA A 182 4.41 19.49 -2.82
N ASP A 183 5.26 19.44 -3.84
CA ASP A 183 4.93 18.94 -5.18
C ASP A 183 5.10 17.40 -5.21
N LEU A 184 4.09 16.70 -4.74
CA LEU A 184 4.07 15.24 -4.68
C LEU A 184 3.55 14.62 -5.98
N ASP A 185 4.23 13.59 -6.46
CA ASP A 185 3.75 12.79 -7.60
C ASP A 185 2.63 11.85 -7.17
N LEU A 186 2.70 11.31 -5.95
CA LEU A 186 1.81 10.26 -5.47
C LEU A 186 1.47 10.42 -3.98
N VAL A 187 0.28 9.96 -3.62
CA VAL A 187 -0.11 9.65 -2.23
C VAL A 187 -0.46 8.17 -2.18
N MET A 188 0.16 7.41 -1.29
CA MET A 188 -0.26 6.06 -0.95
C MET A 188 -1.17 6.13 0.28
N LEU A 189 -2.47 5.92 0.08
CA LEU A 189 -3.50 6.09 1.11
C LEU A 189 -4.05 4.75 1.57
N ALA A 190 -3.96 4.47 2.87
CA ALA A 190 -4.37 3.19 3.43
C ALA A 190 -5.76 3.22 4.07
N GLY A 191 -6.71 2.48 3.49
CA GLY A 191 -8.01 2.17 4.06
C GLY A 191 -8.95 3.36 4.26
N ARG A 192 -8.70 4.51 3.63
CA ARG A 192 -9.49 5.75 3.81
C ARG A 192 -10.36 6.12 2.60
N TYR A 193 -10.33 5.28 1.56
CA TYR A 193 -11.28 5.35 0.43
C TYR A 193 -11.67 3.93 0.00
N THR A 194 -12.71 3.41 0.61
CA THR A 194 -13.18 2.02 0.45
C THR A 194 -14.72 1.97 0.37
N LEU A 195 -15.28 0.79 0.16
CA LEU A 195 -16.74 0.60 0.23
C LEU A 195 -17.34 0.90 1.63
N LEU A 196 -16.52 0.90 2.70
CA LEU A 196 -17.00 1.17 4.06
C LEU A 196 -16.83 2.61 4.49
N GLU A 197 -15.82 3.31 3.98
CA GLU A 197 -15.48 4.65 4.45
C GLU A 197 -14.84 5.50 3.37
N ARG A 198 -15.16 6.81 3.39
CA ARG A 198 -14.69 7.78 2.40
C ARG A 198 -14.30 9.13 3.01
N PRO A 199 -13.60 9.18 4.16
CA PRO A 199 -13.23 10.46 4.76
C PRO A 199 -12.23 11.24 3.90
N SER A 200 -11.61 10.59 2.92
CA SER A 200 -10.56 11.14 2.07
C SER A 200 -11.07 11.85 0.80
N VAL A 201 -12.37 12.00 0.59
CA VAL A 201 -12.89 12.68 -0.62
C VAL A 201 -12.26 14.06 -0.83
N PRO A 202 -12.15 14.95 0.19
CA PRO A 202 -11.49 16.25 0.02
C PRO A 202 -10.02 16.14 -0.42
N LEU A 203 -9.27 15.16 0.13
CA LEU A 203 -7.90 14.87 -0.31
C LEU A 203 -7.86 14.43 -1.78
N LEU A 204 -8.77 13.52 -2.17
CA LEU A 204 -8.80 12.99 -3.53
C LEU A 204 -9.12 14.09 -4.55
N GLU A 205 -10.08 14.97 -4.25
CA GLU A 205 -10.38 16.13 -5.08
C GLU A 205 -9.16 17.04 -5.23
N ARG A 206 -8.47 17.29 -4.11
CA ARG A 206 -7.24 18.10 -4.15
C ARG A 206 -6.12 17.43 -4.94
N CYS A 207 -5.98 16.12 -4.86
CA CYS A 207 -5.03 15.35 -5.67
C CYS A 207 -5.30 15.51 -7.17
N VAL A 208 -6.59 15.52 -7.61
CA VAL A 208 -6.93 15.81 -9.01
C VAL A 208 -6.46 17.20 -9.41
N GLU A 209 -6.75 18.23 -8.60
CA GLU A 209 -6.34 19.62 -8.88
C GLU A 209 -4.83 19.78 -8.99
N ARG A 210 -4.07 19.04 -8.15
CA ARG A 210 -2.61 19.07 -8.10
C ARG A 210 -1.93 18.13 -9.08
N SER A 211 -2.70 17.31 -9.82
CA SER A 211 -2.19 16.23 -10.68
C SER A 211 -1.37 15.18 -9.90
N THR A 212 -1.65 15.01 -8.62
CA THR A 212 -1.07 14.00 -7.74
C THR A 212 -1.86 12.70 -7.87
N GLY A 213 -1.22 11.58 -8.19
CA GLY A 213 -1.89 10.28 -8.26
C GLY A 213 -2.10 9.67 -6.87
N VAL A 214 -3.15 8.87 -6.70
CA VAL A 214 -3.38 8.13 -5.46
C VAL A 214 -3.23 6.64 -5.71
N VAL A 215 -2.36 6.00 -4.93
CA VAL A 215 -2.26 4.54 -4.79
C VAL A 215 -3.11 4.15 -3.59
N SER A 216 -4.24 3.50 -3.84
CA SER A 216 -5.13 3.03 -2.79
C SER A 216 -4.64 1.69 -2.25
N VAL A 217 -4.38 1.60 -0.95
CA VAL A 217 -4.04 0.36 -0.26
C VAL A 217 -5.06 0.06 0.83
N GLY A 218 -5.17 -1.21 1.24
CA GLY A 218 -6.13 -1.60 2.27
C GLY A 218 -7.60 -1.58 1.82
N ALA A 219 -7.89 -1.76 0.53
CA ALA A 219 -9.25 -1.80 -0.03
C ALA A 219 -10.17 -2.83 0.65
N TYR A 220 -9.60 -3.84 1.29
CA TYR A 220 -10.34 -4.86 2.05
C TYR A 220 -10.55 -4.52 3.54
N ASN A 221 -10.19 -3.33 4.02
CA ASN A 221 -10.36 -2.91 5.41
C ASN A 221 -9.93 -3.99 6.42
N SER A 222 -8.60 -4.24 6.51
CA SER A 222 -8.02 -5.28 7.37
C SER A 222 -8.54 -6.70 7.12
N GLY A 223 -9.05 -6.97 5.90
CA GLY A 223 -9.59 -8.27 5.51
C GLY A 223 -11.11 -8.41 5.70
N LEU A 224 -11.79 -7.43 6.29
CA LEU A 224 -13.25 -7.45 6.49
C LEU A 224 -14.02 -7.65 5.19
N LEU A 225 -13.58 -7.04 4.09
CA LEU A 225 -14.20 -7.13 2.77
C LEU A 225 -13.53 -8.17 1.85
N ALA A 226 -12.61 -8.99 2.35
CA ALA A 226 -11.82 -9.91 1.54
C ALA A 226 -12.57 -11.23 1.19
N ARG A 227 -13.73 -11.48 1.82
CA ARG A 227 -14.53 -12.69 1.64
C ARG A 227 -15.95 -12.36 1.18
N PRO A 228 -16.60 -13.24 0.40
CA PRO A 228 -18.00 -13.06 -0.01
C PRO A 228 -18.96 -12.94 1.18
N ASP A 229 -18.71 -13.73 2.24
CA ASP A 229 -19.45 -13.68 3.50
C ASP A 229 -18.57 -13.06 4.59
N VAL A 230 -19.12 -12.06 5.31
CA VAL A 230 -18.43 -11.34 6.37
C VAL A 230 -18.49 -12.13 7.67
N PRO A 231 -17.35 -12.63 8.20
CA PRO A 231 -17.32 -13.43 9.41
C PRO A 231 -17.62 -12.58 10.66
N GLU A 232 -18.04 -13.26 11.77
CA GLU A 232 -18.37 -12.58 13.03
C GLU A 232 -17.14 -12.03 13.74
N ASP A 233 -16.01 -12.71 13.57
CA ASP A 233 -14.71 -12.39 14.16
C ASP A 233 -13.82 -11.54 13.23
N ALA A 234 -14.41 -10.85 12.25
CA ALA A 234 -13.65 -10.01 11.33
C ALA A 234 -12.95 -8.84 12.04
N HIS A 235 -11.82 -8.44 11.47
CA HIS A 235 -11.05 -7.29 11.96
C HIS A 235 -11.32 -6.05 11.10
N TYR A 236 -11.19 -4.88 11.74
CA TYR A 236 -11.30 -3.57 11.13
C TYR A 236 -10.33 -2.61 11.82
N ASN A 237 -9.56 -1.84 11.07
CA ASN A 237 -8.54 -0.93 11.59
C ASN A 237 -7.59 -1.60 12.61
N TYR A 238 -7.16 -2.85 12.30
CA TYR A 238 -6.24 -3.68 13.10
C TYR A 238 -6.83 -4.23 14.43
N ASP A 239 -8.12 -4.00 14.72
CA ASP A 239 -8.82 -4.49 15.90
C ASP A 239 -10.07 -5.29 15.51
N GLN A 240 -10.81 -5.83 16.46
CA GLN A 240 -12.08 -6.51 16.20
C GLN A 240 -13.09 -5.51 15.62
N ALA A 241 -13.79 -5.91 14.54
CA ALA A 241 -14.75 -5.02 13.89
C ALA A 241 -15.95 -4.71 14.80
N PRO A 242 -16.32 -3.42 14.98
CA PRO A 242 -17.51 -3.02 15.71
C PRO A 242 -18.80 -3.59 15.08
N PRO A 243 -19.86 -3.85 15.85
CA PRO A 243 -21.10 -4.45 15.34
C PRO A 243 -21.76 -3.66 14.18
N ASP A 244 -21.75 -2.34 14.25
CA ASP A 244 -22.28 -1.46 13.21
C ASP A 244 -21.48 -1.56 11.90
N VAL A 245 -20.15 -1.71 11.99
CA VAL A 245 -19.26 -1.92 10.83
C VAL A 245 -19.53 -3.28 10.21
N LEU A 246 -19.70 -4.33 11.04
CA LEU A 246 -20.08 -5.67 10.56
C LEU A 246 -21.42 -5.67 9.86
N GLU A 247 -22.43 -4.97 10.40
CA GLU A 247 -23.75 -4.85 9.80
C GLU A 247 -23.67 -4.15 8.42
N ARG A 248 -22.94 -3.05 8.35
CA ARG A 248 -22.69 -2.33 7.07
C ARG A 248 -22.00 -3.22 6.04
N ALA A 249 -20.94 -3.94 6.44
CA ALA A 249 -20.21 -4.84 5.54
C ALA A 249 -21.13 -5.99 5.04
N ARG A 250 -21.96 -6.58 5.91
CA ARG A 250 -22.93 -7.63 5.54
C ARG A 250 -24.00 -7.09 4.58
N ALA A 251 -24.46 -5.85 4.79
CA ALA A 251 -25.41 -5.22 3.91
C ALA A 251 -24.82 -4.94 2.50
N LEU A 252 -23.54 -4.56 2.43
CA LEU A 252 -22.82 -4.43 1.15
C LEU A 252 -22.64 -5.80 0.47
N ALA A 253 -22.33 -6.86 1.23
CA ALA A 253 -22.22 -8.22 0.70
C ALA A 253 -23.54 -8.72 0.12
N ALA A 254 -24.66 -8.46 0.79
CA ALA A 254 -25.99 -8.81 0.30
C ALA A 254 -26.31 -8.06 -1.01
N LEU A 255 -26.06 -6.75 -1.05
CA LEU A 255 -26.27 -5.95 -2.25
C LEU A 255 -25.43 -6.45 -3.44
N CYS A 256 -24.13 -6.70 -3.23
CA CYS A 256 -23.28 -7.26 -4.29
C CYS A 256 -23.83 -8.59 -4.82
N ARG A 257 -24.31 -9.47 -3.93
CA ARG A 257 -24.87 -10.79 -4.28
C ARG A 257 -26.15 -10.67 -5.13
N ASP A 258 -27.00 -9.68 -4.86
CA ASP A 258 -28.21 -9.43 -5.64
C ASP A 258 -27.91 -9.12 -7.11
N PHE A 259 -26.71 -8.59 -7.39
CA PHE A 259 -26.20 -8.33 -8.74
C PHE A 259 -25.24 -9.43 -9.27
N GLY A 260 -25.10 -10.55 -8.56
CA GLY A 260 -24.22 -11.65 -8.96
C GLY A 260 -22.72 -11.35 -8.84
N VAL A 261 -22.34 -10.35 -8.03
CA VAL A 261 -20.94 -9.94 -7.79
C VAL A 261 -20.54 -10.33 -6.37
N GLU A 262 -19.33 -10.84 -6.19
CA GLU A 262 -18.77 -11.05 -4.85
C GLU A 262 -18.34 -9.71 -4.22
N LEU A 263 -18.61 -9.54 -2.93
CA LEU A 263 -18.17 -8.36 -2.17
C LEU A 263 -16.69 -8.00 -2.37
N PRO A 264 -15.72 -8.95 -2.29
CA PRO A 264 -14.31 -8.61 -2.48
C PRO A 264 -13.97 -8.11 -3.89
N THR A 265 -14.72 -8.50 -4.90
CA THR A 265 -14.56 -7.96 -6.26
C THR A 265 -14.91 -6.48 -6.31
N ALA A 266 -16.08 -6.13 -5.80
CA ALA A 266 -16.50 -4.72 -5.72
C ALA A 266 -15.56 -3.91 -4.82
N ALA A 267 -15.16 -4.45 -3.67
CA ALA A 267 -14.25 -3.77 -2.73
C ALA A 267 -12.89 -3.45 -3.35
N LEU A 268 -12.32 -4.40 -4.11
CA LEU A 268 -11.02 -4.21 -4.76
C LEU A 268 -11.08 -3.17 -5.89
N GLN A 269 -12.16 -3.14 -6.66
CA GLN A 269 -12.30 -2.24 -7.80
C GLN A 269 -12.83 -0.83 -7.41
N PHE A 270 -13.55 -0.71 -6.30
CA PHE A 270 -14.20 0.54 -5.89
C PHE A 270 -13.26 1.75 -5.88
N PRO A 271 -12.03 1.69 -5.36
CA PRO A 271 -11.18 2.88 -5.31
C PRO A 271 -10.89 3.48 -6.70
N LEU A 272 -10.84 2.66 -7.75
CA LEU A 272 -10.61 3.10 -9.13
C LEU A 272 -11.80 3.90 -9.72
N ARG A 273 -12.91 4.01 -9.01
CA ARG A 273 -14.05 4.86 -9.39
C ARG A 273 -13.74 6.35 -9.27
N HIS A 274 -12.73 6.71 -8.48
CA HIS A 274 -12.29 8.10 -8.35
C HIS A 274 -11.10 8.40 -9.28
N PRO A 275 -11.15 9.52 -10.04
CA PRO A 275 -10.14 9.83 -11.06
C PRO A 275 -8.73 10.08 -10.50
N ALA A 276 -8.59 10.43 -9.22
CA ALA A 276 -7.29 10.54 -8.57
C ALA A 276 -6.60 9.18 -8.37
N VAL A 277 -7.37 8.08 -8.26
CA VAL A 277 -6.81 6.76 -7.95
C VAL A 277 -6.27 6.12 -9.22
N VAL A 278 -4.97 5.95 -9.25
CA VAL A 278 -4.22 5.41 -10.40
C VAL A 278 -3.90 3.93 -10.27
N ASN A 279 -3.89 3.39 -9.04
CA ASN A 279 -3.61 1.98 -8.77
C ASN A 279 -4.26 1.56 -7.45
N VAL A 280 -4.64 0.29 -7.35
CA VAL A 280 -5.04 -0.37 -6.10
C VAL A 280 -4.02 -1.44 -5.78
N THR A 281 -3.32 -1.27 -4.67
CA THR A 281 -2.28 -2.21 -4.24
C THR A 281 -2.82 -3.12 -3.15
N ALA A 282 -2.87 -4.42 -3.44
CA ALA A 282 -3.38 -5.43 -2.53
C ALA A 282 -2.25 -6.29 -1.96
N GLY A 283 -2.28 -6.51 -0.63
CA GLY A 283 -1.41 -7.47 0.04
C GLY A 283 -1.86 -8.91 -0.22
N ALA A 284 -0.90 -9.82 -0.28
CA ALA A 284 -1.15 -11.26 -0.33
C ALA A 284 -0.04 -12.02 0.42
N THR A 285 -0.39 -13.16 1.00
CA THR A 285 0.52 -14.08 1.70
C THR A 285 0.61 -15.45 1.05
N SER A 286 -0.14 -15.70 -0.03
CA SER A 286 -0.07 -16.93 -0.82
C SER A 286 -0.28 -16.68 -2.31
N PRO A 287 0.22 -17.56 -3.20
CA PRO A 287 -0.01 -17.50 -4.64
C PRO A 287 -1.49 -17.45 -5.02
N GLU A 288 -2.33 -18.21 -4.32
CA GLU A 288 -3.78 -18.30 -4.58
C GLU A 288 -4.47 -16.95 -4.35
N GLN A 289 -4.05 -16.21 -3.30
CA GLN A 289 -4.59 -14.87 -3.03
C GLN A 289 -4.23 -13.89 -4.14
N VAL A 290 -3.03 -13.98 -4.68
CA VAL A 290 -2.58 -13.16 -5.82
C VAL A 290 -3.42 -13.43 -7.06
N VAL A 291 -3.56 -14.71 -7.44
CA VAL A 291 -4.34 -15.12 -8.60
C VAL A 291 -5.81 -14.69 -8.45
N THR A 292 -6.35 -14.85 -7.25
CA THR A 292 -7.73 -14.44 -6.93
C THR A 292 -7.90 -12.92 -7.04
N ASN A 293 -6.96 -12.13 -6.51
CA ASN A 293 -7.01 -10.66 -6.61
C ASN A 293 -6.88 -10.19 -8.07
N ALA A 294 -6.01 -10.82 -8.87
CA ALA A 294 -5.89 -10.53 -10.29
C ALA A 294 -7.20 -10.82 -11.04
N ALA A 295 -7.80 -11.98 -10.80
CA ALA A 295 -9.09 -12.33 -11.39
C ALA A 295 -10.22 -11.37 -10.98
N ARG A 296 -10.26 -10.95 -9.71
CA ARG A 296 -11.22 -9.96 -9.20
C ARG A 296 -11.05 -8.58 -9.83
N MET A 297 -9.82 -8.16 -10.09
CA MET A 297 -9.56 -6.87 -10.73
C MET A 297 -10.09 -6.80 -12.16
N GLU A 298 -10.09 -7.91 -12.88
CA GLU A 298 -10.56 -8.02 -14.27
C GLU A 298 -12.05 -8.45 -14.38
N ALA A 299 -12.67 -8.86 -13.28
CA ALA A 299 -14.06 -9.33 -13.30
C ALA A 299 -15.02 -8.17 -13.62
N PRO A 300 -16.05 -8.39 -14.47
CA PRO A 300 -17.03 -7.35 -14.77
C PRO A 300 -17.89 -7.03 -13.55
N VAL A 301 -18.09 -5.76 -13.29
CA VAL A 301 -19.03 -5.25 -12.27
C VAL A 301 -20.03 -4.33 -12.96
N PRO A 302 -21.35 -4.64 -12.90
CA PRO A 302 -22.38 -3.85 -13.57
C PRO A 302 -22.46 -2.43 -13.04
N ASP A 303 -22.73 -1.45 -13.92
CA ASP A 303 -22.90 -0.04 -13.52
C ASP A 303 -24.09 0.14 -12.56
N GLU A 304 -25.11 -0.67 -12.68
CA GLU A 304 -26.27 -0.68 -11.77
C GLU A 304 -25.86 -1.03 -10.34
N LEU A 305 -24.91 -1.94 -10.15
CA LEU A 305 -24.35 -2.20 -8.81
C LEU A 305 -23.59 -0.99 -8.27
N TRP A 306 -22.77 -0.35 -9.10
CA TRP A 306 -22.05 0.84 -8.67
C TRP A 306 -23.00 1.95 -8.19
N ASN A 307 -24.06 2.22 -8.95
CA ASN A 307 -25.08 3.20 -8.58
C ASN A 307 -25.77 2.84 -7.26
N ALA A 308 -26.17 1.57 -7.08
CA ALA A 308 -26.78 1.10 -5.85
C ALA A 308 -25.85 1.17 -4.62
N LEU A 309 -24.54 0.90 -4.82
CA LEU A 309 -23.53 1.06 -3.78
C LEU A 309 -23.34 2.54 -3.40
N GLU A 310 -23.28 3.45 -4.38
CA GLU A 310 -23.15 4.89 -4.15
C GLU A 310 -24.36 5.46 -3.38
N GLU A 311 -25.57 5.10 -3.76
CA GLU A 311 -26.80 5.48 -3.06
C GLU A 311 -26.82 4.98 -1.60
N ARG A 312 -26.34 3.76 -1.36
CA ARG A 312 -26.30 3.20 -0.01
C ARG A 312 -25.22 3.83 0.88
N MET A 313 -24.17 4.36 0.29
CA MET A 313 -23.07 5.00 0.99
C MET A 313 -23.25 6.52 1.17
N ALA A 314 -24.24 7.14 0.50
CA ALA A 314 -24.61 8.53 0.62
C ALA A 314 -25.30 8.80 1.97
#